data_67492a1a788eab5f59f4ac2e57326413
#
_entry.id   67492a1a788eab5f59f4ac2e57326413
#
_cell.length_a   1.000
_cell.length_b   1.000
_cell.length_c   1.000
_cell.angle_alpha   90.00
_cell.angle_beta   90.00
_cell.angle_gamma   90.00
#
_symmetry.space_group_name_H-M   'P 1'
#
loop_
_entity.id
_entity.type
_entity.pdbx_description
1 polymer ?
#
loop_
_entity_poly.entity_id
_entity_poly.type
_entity_poly.pdbx_seq_one_letter_code
_entity_poly.pdbx_strand_id
1 'polypeptide(L)'
;MIYAPLSKPTIVTSNITAVETKDFSLTCQATGQIHAYQWFMNGVATAGSRIQLSPDKRTLTLSRLTRRDNKGPYECEIRNPFYSNRSDAFTLDVAYGPDIATIDHISDQFSTGNNVTLSCVADSNPPAQFTWLQNGKSVSNSAAFSIITSLNHIGNYTCIATNSFTGLTRTANKTLMIYAPLSKPTILTSNNTAVETKDFSMTCNAMGQIHTYLWFLNGLAPGGNRIQLSPDKRTLTIRSLRRSENKGPYVCEIENPLFRKRSNPFTLNVTCEYIASSYMVPSYSLVVCSQRPRLIQSLL
;
A
#
# COMPACT_ATOMS: atom_id res chain seq x y z
N MET A 1 74.86 22.06 -2.81
CA MET A 1 73.78 21.52 -3.61
C MET A 1 72.81 22.65 -3.93
N ILE A 2 72.46 22.84 -5.20
CA ILE A 2 71.47 23.86 -5.60
C ILE A 2 70.17 23.11 -5.82
N TYR A 3 69.15 23.50 -5.09
CA TYR A 3 67.78 22.93 -5.29
C TYR A 3 67.01 23.83 -6.22
N ALA A 4 66.37 23.22 -7.20
CA ALA A 4 65.46 23.93 -8.07
C ALA A 4 64.07 24.08 -7.39
N PRO A 5 63.27 25.11 -7.77
CA PRO A 5 61.89 25.25 -7.32
C PRO A 5 61.07 24.03 -7.66
N LEU A 6 60.14 23.68 -6.77
CA LEU A 6 59.21 22.59 -6.97
C LEU A 6 58.00 23.04 -7.81
N SER A 7 57.49 22.18 -8.71
CA SER A 7 56.24 22.47 -9.38
C SER A 7 55.10 22.53 -8.38
N LYS A 8 54.01 23.20 -8.71
CA LYS A 8 52.76 23.07 -7.94
C LYS A 8 52.23 21.63 -8.07
N PRO A 9 52.01 20.93 -6.94
CA PRO A 9 51.48 19.58 -7.02
C PRO A 9 50.01 19.53 -7.44
N THR A 10 49.62 18.43 -8.08
CA THR A 10 48.21 18.11 -8.43
C THR A 10 47.82 16.82 -7.79
N ILE A 11 46.55 16.71 -7.37
CA ILE A 11 45.97 15.48 -6.87
C ILE A 11 45.29 14.75 -8.02
N VAL A 12 45.71 13.50 -8.24
CA VAL A 12 45.06 12.59 -9.20
C VAL A 12 44.43 11.44 -8.46
N THR A 13 43.28 11.04 -8.95
CA THR A 13 42.52 9.91 -8.40
C THR A 13 42.77 8.67 -9.24
N SER A 14 42.63 7.49 -8.64
CA SER A 14 42.39 6.29 -9.41
C SER A 14 41.11 6.52 -10.23
N ASN A 15 41.04 6.06 -11.49
CA ASN A 15 39.87 6.24 -12.41
C ASN A 15 38.56 5.57 -11.91
N ILE A 16 38.44 5.33 -10.64
CA ILE A 16 37.33 4.63 -10.01
C ILE A 16 36.49 5.67 -9.26
N THR A 17 35.17 5.64 -9.46
CA THR A 17 34.25 6.44 -8.66
C THR A 17 34.42 6.10 -7.18
N ALA A 18 34.49 7.12 -6.34
CA ALA A 18 34.54 6.94 -4.89
C ALA A 18 33.18 6.39 -4.41
N VAL A 19 33.18 5.14 -3.94
CA VAL A 19 31.96 4.45 -3.51
C VAL A 19 32.06 4.11 -2.02
N GLU A 20 30.99 4.37 -1.27
CA GLU A 20 30.91 4.02 0.15
C GLU A 20 31.30 2.56 0.38
N THR A 21 32.01 2.27 1.48
CA THR A 21 32.57 0.97 1.88
C THR A 21 33.74 0.46 1.05
N LYS A 22 34.10 1.10 -0.08
CA LYS A 22 35.27 0.76 -0.88
C LYS A 22 36.45 1.59 -0.47
N ASP A 23 37.65 1.12 -0.84
CA ASP A 23 38.91 1.90 -0.68
C ASP A 23 39.07 2.86 -1.85
N PHE A 24 39.67 4.03 -1.57
CA PHE A 24 39.88 5.06 -2.57
C PHE A 24 41.25 5.73 -2.37
N SER A 25 41.99 5.92 -3.46
CA SER A 25 43.35 6.47 -3.39
C SER A 25 43.50 7.81 -4.11
N LEU A 26 44.20 8.72 -3.46
CA LEU A 26 44.61 10.02 -3.95
C LEU A 26 46.15 10.01 -4.11
N THR A 27 46.64 10.40 -5.27
CA THR A 27 48.10 10.45 -5.55
C THR A 27 48.54 11.89 -5.81
N CYS A 28 49.53 12.33 -5.09
CA CYS A 28 50.16 13.63 -5.24
C CYS A 28 51.19 13.61 -6.38
N GLN A 29 50.91 14.30 -7.48
CA GLN A 29 51.80 14.37 -8.63
C GLN A 29 52.50 15.74 -8.66
N ALA A 30 53.80 15.72 -8.77
CA ALA A 30 54.61 16.91 -8.91
C ALA A 30 55.97 16.57 -9.55
N THR A 31 56.70 17.60 -10.01
CA THR A 31 58.04 17.48 -10.56
C THR A 31 59.04 18.29 -9.74
N GLY A 32 60.29 17.85 -9.74
CA GLY A 32 61.38 18.47 -8.99
C GLY A 32 62.08 17.50 -8.04
N GLN A 33 63.08 18.00 -7.28
CA GLN A 33 63.74 17.21 -6.24
C GLN A 33 62.90 17.24 -4.96
N ILE A 34 61.92 16.31 -4.85
CA ILE A 34 61.00 16.23 -3.74
C ILE A 34 61.60 15.33 -2.65
N HIS A 35 61.68 15.85 -1.41
CA HIS A 35 62.17 15.12 -0.26
C HIS A 35 61.08 14.57 0.64
N ALA A 36 59.91 15.22 0.65
CA ALA A 36 58.82 14.79 1.51
C ALA A 36 57.47 15.13 0.89
N TYR A 37 56.48 14.28 1.16
CA TYR A 37 55.06 14.48 0.90
C TYR A 37 54.31 14.54 2.22
N GLN A 38 53.33 15.44 2.32
CA GLN A 38 52.44 15.54 3.45
C GLN A 38 51.01 15.79 2.96
N TRP A 39 50.08 15.09 3.56
CA TRP A 39 48.66 15.23 3.23
C TRP A 39 47.92 15.97 4.33
N PHE A 40 46.92 16.75 3.92
CA PHE A 40 46.04 17.52 4.79
C PHE A 40 44.60 17.22 4.45
N MET A 41 43.75 17.23 5.47
CA MET A 41 42.29 17.19 5.37
C MET A 41 41.74 18.33 6.21
N ASN A 42 40.96 19.25 5.61
CA ASN A 42 40.52 20.49 6.27
C ASN A 42 41.67 21.31 6.89
N GLY A 43 42.80 21.38 6.21
CA GLY A 43 43.99 22.12 6.68
C GLY A 43 44.79 21.45 7.80
N VAL A 44 44.35 20.31 8.31
CA VAL A 44 45.03 19.54 9.37
C VAL A 44 45.73 18.33 8.75
N ALA A 45 46.93 18.04 9.21
CA ALA A 45 47.70 16.88 8.75
C ALA A 45 46.89 15.60 8.94
N THR A 46 46.82 14.78 7.89
CA THR A 46 45.99 13.58 7.89
C THR A 46 46.50 12.55 8.90
N ALA A 47 45.60 12.06 9.76
CA ALA A 47 45.88 10.99 10.69
C ALA A 47 44.55 10.21 10.94
N GLY A 48 44.67 8.90 11.17
CA GLY A 48 43.49 8.08 11.52
C GLY A 48 43.63 6.64 11.07
N SER A 49 42.87 5.74 11.70
CA SER A 49 42.93 4.30 11.45
C SER A 49 42.49 3.87 10.04
N ARG A 50 41.74 4.74 9.33
CA ARG A 50 41.29 4.50 7.95
C ARG A 50 42.18 5.15 6.89
N ILE A 51 43.20 5.89 7.31
CA ILE A 51 44.12 6.59 6.42
C ILE A 51 45.44 5.78 6.34
N GLN A 52 45.78 5.37 5.14
CA GLN A 52 47.06 4.69 4.85
C GLN A 52 47.86 5.52 3.87
N LEU A 53 49.14 5.66 4.16
CA LEU A 53 50.08 6.31 3.25
C LEU A 53 50.98 5.26 2.64
N SER A 54 51.33 5.44 1.36
CA SER A 54 52.39 4.67 0.73
C SER A 54 53.74 4.91 1.45
N PRO A 55 54.74 4.03 1.31
CA PRO A 55 56.02 4.18 1.97
C PRO A 55 56.71 5.53 1.68
N ASP A 56 56.55 6.05 0.48
CA ASP A 56 57.02 7.36 0.06
C ASP A 56 56.06 8.52 0.43
N LYS A 57 54.93 8.20 1.05
CA LYS A 57 53.86 9.13 1.40
C LYS A 57 53.22 9.88 0.23
N ARG A 58 53.49 9.48 -1.00
CA ARG A 58 52.98 10.10 -2.21
C ARG A 58 51.51 9.78 -2.43
N THR A 59 51.09 8.59 -2.02
CA THR A 59 49.69 8.14 -2.17
C THR A 59 49.04 8.04 -0.80
N LEU A 60 47.86 8.65 -0.70
CA LEU A 60 46.93 8.52 0.44
C LEU A 60 45.80 7.61 0.05
N THR A 61 45.58 6.54 0.81
CA THR A 61 44.44 5.62 0.65
C THR A 61 43.49 5.78 1.81
N LEU A 62 42.23 6.04 1.49
CA LEU A 62 41.11 6.06 2.41
C LEU A 62 40.47 4.67 2.37
N SER A 63 40.60 3.91 3.45
CA SER A 63 40.02 2.58 3.54
C SER A 63 38.58 2.65 3.98
N ARG A 64 37.68 1.88 3.28
CA ARG A 64 36.25 1.80 3.59
C ARG A 64 35.62 3.18 3.68
N LEU A 65 35.56 3.89 2.57
CA LEU A 65 34.94 5.21 2.45
C LEU A 65 33.57 5.28 3.16
N THR A 66 33.31 6.43 3.74
CA THR A 66 32.04 6.80 4.35
C THR A 66 31.57 8.13 3.77
N ARG A 67 30.28 8.42 3.87
CA ARG A 67 29.68 9.72 3.50
C ARG A 67 30.32 10.90 4.21
N ARG A 68 30.97 10.68 5.36
CA ARG A 68 31.69 11.73 6.12
C ARG A 68 32.98 12.15 5.43
N ASP A 69 33.49 11.34 4.54
CA ASP A 69 34.74 11.65 3.79
C ASP A 69 34.51 12.73 2.73
N ASN A 70 33.21 13.06 2.41
CA ASN A 70 32.85 14.25 1.63
C ASN A 70 33.07 15.59 2.36
N LYS A 71 33.46 15.57 3.63
CA LYS A 71 33.43 16.74 4.52
C LYS A 71 34.68 17.60 4.48
N GLY A 72 35.42 17.63 3.44
CA GLY A 72 36.47 18.59 3.45
C GLY A 72 37.42 18.42 2.32
N PRO A 73 38.18 19.51 2.00
CA PRO A 73 39.17 19.42 0.99
C PRO A 73 40.38 18.59 1.47
N TYR A 74 40.87 17.79 0.53
CA TYR A 74 42.15 17.12 0.64
C TYR A 74 43.18 17.95 -0.10
N GLU A 75 44.35 18.13 0.48
CA GLU A 75 45.49 18.83 -0.11
C GLU A 75 46.75 18.02 0.11
N CYS A 76 47.65 18.02 -0.85
CA CYS A 76 49.01 17.50 -0.64
C CYS A 76 50.04 18.62 -0.71
N GLU A 77 51.04 18.53 0.14
CA GLU A 77 52.19 19.43 0.15
C GLU A 77 53.44 18.63 -0.13
N ILE A 78 54.29 19.19 -0.98
CA ILE A 78 55.63 18.67 -1.28
C ILE A 78 56.67 19.61 -0.74
N ARG A 79 57.78 19.04 -0.27
CA ARG A 79 58.88 19.83 0.31
C ARG A 79 60.25 19.33 -0.13
N ASN A 80 61.16 20.28 -0.22
CA ASN A 80 62.61 20.04 -0.17
C ASN A 80 63.23 21.01 0.83
N PRO A 81 64.56 21.02 1.09
CA PRO A 81 65.16 21.89 2.11
C PRO A 81 64.90 23.38 1.94
N PHE A 82 64.57 23.87 0.74
CA PHE A 82 64.48 25.32 0.45
C PHE A 82 63.05 25.73 0.01
N TYR A 83 62.26 24.78 -0.48
CA TYR A 83 60.95 25.08 -1.08
C TYR A 83 59.88 24.16 -0.55
N SER A 84 58.67 24.69 -0.36
CA SER A 84 57.46 23.91 -0.19
C SER A 84 56.36 24.42 -1.14
N ASN A 85 55.54 23.55 -1.65
CA ASN A 85 54.43 23.91 -2.49
C ASN A 85 53.25 23.01 -2.21
N ARG A 86 52.02 23.56 -2.25
CA ARG A 86 50.76 22.86 -1.91
C ARG A 86 49.84 22.81 -3.11
N SER A 87 49.08 21.72 -3.24
CA SER A 87 48.07 21.53 -4.28
C SER A 87 46.88 22.46 -4.09
N ASP A 88 46.08 22.59 -5.12
CA ASP A 88 44.70 23.06 -4.95
C ASP A 88 43.90 22.06 -4.09
N ALA A 89 42.87 22.57 -3.46
CA ALA A 89 41.96 21.80 -2.64
C ALA A 89 41.16 20.81 -3.53
N PHE A 90 41.17 19.54 -3.16
CA PHE A 90 40.40 18.48 -3.80
C PHE A 90 39.23 18.06 -2.91
N THR A 91 38.01 18.13 -3.42
CA THR A 91 36.81 17.65 -2.72
C THR A 91 36.43 16.27 -3.21
N LEU A 92 36.19 15.36 -2.27
CA LEU A 92 35.75 14.00 -2.56
C LEU A 92 34.22 13.95 -2.60
N ASP A 93 33.68 13.36 -3.64
CA ASP A 93 32.26 13.04 -3.75
C ASP A 93 32.06 11.53 -3.67
N VAL A 94 31.57 11.05 -2.52
CA VAL A 94 31.36 9.62 -2.26
C VAL A 94 29.96 9.22 -2.71
N ALA A 95 29.89 8.31 -3.66
CA ALA A 95 28.63 7.67 -4.06
C ALA A 95 28.18 6.69 -2.98
N TYR A 96 26.92 6.76 -2.62
CA TYR A 96 26.30 5.88 -1.62
C TYR A 96 24.83 5.59 -1.92
N GLY A 97 24.25 4.60 -1.25
CA GLY A 97 22.85 4.24 -1.35
C GLY A 97 22.48 3.56 -2.67
N PRO A 98 21.19 3.37 -2.92
CA PRO A 98 20.08 3.85 -2.09
C PRO A 98 20.06 3.16 -0.72
N ASP A 99 19.73 3.94 0.31
CA ASP A 99 19.37 3.40 1.61
C ASP A 99 17.99 2.73 1.56
N ILE A 100 17.43 2.40 2.72
CA ILE A 100 16.11 1.76 2.79
C ILE A 100 15.10 2.61 2.01
N ALA A 101 14.49 2.01 0.99
CA ALA A 101 13.40 2.64 0.26
C ALA A 101 12.12 2.61 1.10
N THR A 102 11.37 3.70 1.09
CA THR A 102 10.07 3.80 1.76
C THR A 102 9.03 4.40 0.84
N ILE A 103 7.78 3.95 0.99
CA ILE A 103 6.63 4.53 0.32
C ILE A 103 5.90 5.39 1.35
N ASP A 104 5.47 6.60 0.97
CA ASP A 104 4.75 7.51 1.84
C ASP A 104 3.55 6.82 2.49
N HIS A 105 3.28 7.22 3.74
CA HIS A 105 2.20 6.63 4.51
C HIS A 105 0.85 7.10 3.98
N ILE A 106 0.24 6.27 3.14
CA ILE A 106 -1.12 6.45 2.60
C ILE A 106 -2.01 5.32 3.10
N SER A 107 -3.33 5.52 3.04
CA SER A 107 -4.32 4.46 3.32
C SER A 107 -4.05 3.23 2.44
N ASP A 108 -4.45 2.07 2.91
CA ASP A 108 -4.45 0.83 2.12
C ASP A 108 -5.77 0.64 1.35
N GLN A 109 -6.80 1.44 1.66
CA GLN A 109 -8.16 1.28 1.16
C GLN A 109 -8.69 2.59 0.56
N PHE A 110 -9.22 2.51 -0.64
CA PHE A 110 -9.73 3.64 -1.39
C PHE A 110 -11.06 3.32 -2.06
N SER A 111 -11.89 4.35 -2.27
CA SER A 111 -13.03 4.26 -3.18
C SER A 111 -12.57 4.42 -4.63
N THR A 112 -13.31 3.82 -5.58
CA THR A 112 -13.14 4.16 -6.99
C THR A 112 -13.34 5.66 -7.21
N GLY A 113 -12.53 6.26 -8.11
CA GLY A 113 -12.56 7.68 -8.44
C GLY A 113 -11.73 8.59 -7.52
N ASN A 114 -11.09 8.06 -6.46
CA ASN A 114 -10.16 8.86 -5.67
C ASN A 114 -8.89 9.16 -6.46
N ASN A 115 -8.34 10.37 -6.30
CA ASN A 115 -7.00 10.69 -6.77
C ASN A 115 -5.98 10.30 -5.68
N VAL A 116 -5.08 9.38 -5.99
CA VAL A 116 -4.09 8.84 -5.07
C VAL A 116 -2.70 9.02 -5.66
N THR A 117 -1.79 9.61 -4.89
CA THR A 117 -0.38 9.74 -5.24
C THR A 117 0.44 8.75 -4.43
N LEU A 118 1.25 7.95 -5.11
CA LEU A 118 2.26 7.08 -4.53
C LEU A 118 3.62 7.76 -4.68
N SER A 119 4.33 7.98 -3.58
CA SER A 119 5.68 8.56 -3.54
C SER A 119 6.64 7.57 -2.90
N CYS A 120 7.82 7.44 -3.50
CA CYS A 120 8.90 6.62 -2.99
C CYS A 120 10.14 7.48 -2.74
N VAL A 121 10.76 7.28 -1.60
CA VAL A 121 11.99 7.98 -1.20
C VAL A 121 13.06 6.98 -0.80
N ALA A 122 14.30 7.30 -1.15
CA ALA A 122 15.50 6.57 -0.72
C ALA A 122 16.68 7.55 -0.75
N ASP A 123 17.43 7.63 0.34
CA ASP A 123 18.64 8.47 0.40
C ASP A 123 19.73 7.84 -0.46
N SER A 124 20.32 8.63 -1.36
CA SER A 124 21.29 8.16 -2.35
C SER A 124 22.09 9.31 -2.94
N ASN A 125 23.37 9.08 -3.18
CA ASN A 125 24.25 9.98 -3.93
C ASN A 125 25.01 9.18 -5.03
N PRO A 126 24.87 9.51 -6.32
CA PRO A 126 23.84 10.37 -6.91
C PRO A 126 22.43 9.93 -6.57
N PRO A 127 21.42 10.83 -6.77
CA PRO A 127 20.02 10.49 -6.53
C PRO A 127 19.60 9.19 -7.20
N ALA A 128 18.85 8.37 -6.49
CA ALA A 128 18.35 7.09 -7.01
C ALA A 128 17.38 7.30 -8.19
N GLN A 129 17.41 6.39 -9.13
CA GLN A 129 16.37 6.23 -10.15
C GLN A 129 15.28 5.31 -9.61
N PHE A 130 14.03 5.67 -9.88
CA PHE A 130 12.88 4.93 -9.37
C PHE A 130 12.13 4.23 -10.51
N THR A 131 11.64 3.03 -10.22
CA THR A 131 10.72 2.29 -11.10
C THR A 131 9.59 1.74 -10.24
N TRP A 132 8.35 1.94 -10.68
CA TRP A 132 7.18 1.38 -10.03
C TRP A 132 6.63 0.20 -10.81
N LEU A 133 6.29 -0.85 -10.08
CA LEU A 133 5.60 -2.02 -10.61
C LEU A 133 4.25 -2.14 -9.94
N GLN A 134 3.20 -2.44 -10.71
CA GLN A 134 1.91 -2.93 -10.21
C GLN A 134 1.79 -4.41 -10.56
N ASN A 135 1.68 -5.28 -9.57
CA ASN A 135 1.59 -6.74 -9.75
C ASN A 135 2.70 -7.28 -10.70
N GLY A 136 3.92 -6.74 -10.56
CA GLY A 136 5.09 -7.11 -11.36
C GLY A 136 5.21 -6.43 -12.74
N LYS A 137 4.23 -5.62 -13.17
CA LYS A 137 4.29 -4.86 -14.43
C LYS A 137 4.69 -3.40 -14.17
N SER A 138 5.60 -2.88 -14.97
CA SER A 138 6.05 -1.48 -14.86
C SER A 138 4.90 -0.52 -15.18
N VAL A 139 4.73 0.50 -14.32
CA VAL A 139 3.68 1.52 -14.42
C VAL A 139 4.21 2.95 -14.39
N SER A 140 5.41 3.18 -13.82
CA SER A 140 6.04 4.52 -13.77
C SER A 140 7.54 4.40 -13.54
N ASN A 141 8.31 5.40 -14.02
CA ASN A 141 9.76 5.55 -13.78
C ASN A 141 10.09 6.84 -13.01
N SER A 142 9.15 7.42 -12.30
CA SER A 142 9.34 8.63 -11.48
C SER A 142 9.28 8.31 -9.99
N ALA A 143 9.87 9.17 -9.15
CA ALA A 143 9.81 9.02 -7.69
C ALA A 143 8.37 9.00 -7.18
N ALA A 144 7.47 9.73 -7.84
CA ALA A 144 6.05 9.76 -7.50
C ALA A 144 5.19 9.75 -8.76
N PHE A 145 3.99 9.16 -8.66
CA PHE A 145 2.97 9.20 -9.70
C PHE A 145 1.57 9.16 -9.10
N SER A 146 0.59 9.71 -9.83
CA SER A 146 -0.81 9.77 -9.39
C SER A 146 -1.69 8.90 -10.25
N ILE A 147 -2.68 8.27 -9.62
CA ILE A 147 -3.70 7.46 -10.27
C ILE A 147 -5.09 7.89 -9.83
N ILE A 148 -6.05 7.87 -10.74
CA ILE A 148 -7.48 7.88 -10.39
C ILE A 148 -7.90 6.44 -10.19
N THR A 149 -8.25 6.09 -8.94
CA THR A 149 -8.48 4.71 -8.54
C THR A 149 -9.64 4.06 -9.30
N SER A 150 -9.43 2.85 -9.76
CA SER A 150 -10.43 1.95 -10.34
C SER A 150 -10.14 0.52 -9.86
N LEU A 151 -11.04 -0.42 -10.09
CA LEU A 151 -10.85 -1.83 -9.68
C LEU A 151 -9.61 -2.47 -10.31
N ASN A 152 -9.14 -1.98 -11.46
CA ASN A 152 -7.93 -2.46 -12.12
C ASN A 152 -6.63 -2.04 -11.39
N HIS A 153 -6.73 -1.06 -10.48
CA HIS A 153 -5.59 -0.60 -9.68
C HIS A 153 -5.46 -1.34 -8.34
N ILE A 154 -6.29 -2.36 -8.09
CA ILE A 154 -6.11 -3.26 -6.94
C ILE A 154 -4.82 -4.06 -7.11
N GLY A 155 -4.02 -4.15 -6.06
CA GLY A 155 -2.86 -5.01 -6.05
C GLY A 155 -1.67 -4.47 -5.30
N ASN A 156 -0.55 -5.16 -5.49
CA ASN A 156 0.72 -4.81 -4.85
C ASN A 156 1.51 -3.85 -5.74
N TYR A 157 1.91 -2.73 -5.16
CA TYR A 157 2.80 -1.74 -5.77
C TYR A 157 4.18 -1.90 -5.17
N THR A 158 5.18 -2.10 -6.03
CA THR A 158 6.58 -2.20 -5.65
C THR A 158 7.32 -1.00 -6.21
N CYS A 159 7.92 -0.21 -5.33
CA CYS A 159 8.91 0.79 -5.70
C CYS A 159 10.29 0.14 -5.72
N ILE A 160 11.05 0.37 -6.78
CA ILE A 160 12.44 -0.06 -6.94
C ILE A 160 13.29 1.21 -7.06
N ALA A 161 14.18 1.44 -6.09
CA ALA A 161 15.17 2.52 -6.12
C ALA A 161 16.53 1.94 -6.51
N THR A 162 17.18 2.51 -7.51
CA THR A 162 18.48 2.02 -8.04
C THR A 162 19.47 3.18 -8.15
N ASN A 163 20.69 2.95 -7.70
CA ASN A 163 21.82 3.84 -7.95
C ASN A 163 22.83 3.11 -8.86
N SER A 164 23.02 3.62 -10.08
CA SER A 164 23.89 3.00 -11.09
C SER A 164 25.38 3.09 -10.71
N PHE A 165 25.79 4.06 -9.88
CA PHE A 165 27.16 4.23 -9.44
C PHE A 165 27.58 3.22 -8.38
N THR A 166 26.68 2.94 -7.44
CA THR A 166 26.93 1.95 -6.39
C THR A 166 26.57 0.53 -6.83
N GLY A 167 25.73 0.39 -7.86
CA GLY A 167 25.15 -0.87 -8.31
C GLY A 167 24.08 -1.41 -7.34
N LEU A 168 23.68 -0.64 -6.32
CA LEU A 168 22.73 -1.07 -5.31
C LEU A 168 21.28 -0.79 -5.74
N THR A 169 20.42 -1.69 -5.31
CA THR A 169 18.96 -1.58 -5.48
C THR A 169 18.25 -1.83 -4.16
N ARG A 170 17.19 -1.08 -3.88
CA ARG A 170 16.30 -1.26 -2.73
C ARG A 170 14.84 -1.23 -3.18
N THR A 171 14.00 -1.95 -2.47
CA THR A 171 12.58 -2.07 -2.79
C THR A 171 11.71 -1.75 -1.59
N ALA A 172 10.54 -1.18 -1.86
CA ALA A 172 9.46 -1.01 -0.90
C ALA A 172 8.14 -1.47 -1.54
N ASN A 173 7.23 -2.01 -0.74
CA ASN A 173 5.96 -2.55 -1.20
C ASN A 173 4.78 -1.91 -0.49
N LYS A 174 3.68 -1.73 -1.22
CA LYS A 174 2.40 -1.23 -0.72
C LYS A 174 1.26 -1.92 -1.44
N THR A 175 0.30 -2.47 -0.70
CA THR A 175 -0.90 -3.06 -1.29
C THR A 175 -2.04 -2.05 -1.26
N LEU A 176 -2.71 -1.87 -2.39
CA LEU A 176 -3.90 -1.03 -2.51
C LEU A 176 -5.14 -1.91 -2.69
N MET A 177 -6.15 -1.67 -1.85
CA MET A 177 -7.49 -2.24 -1.94
C MET A 177 -8.46 -1.15 -2.36
N ILE A 178 -9.24 -1.39 -3.43
CA ILE A 178 -10.15 -0.39 -3.98
C ILE A 178 -11.54 -0.96 -4.02
N TYR A 179 -12.50 -0.20 -3.52
CA TYR A 179 -13.90 -0.59 -3.41
C TYR A 179 -14.79 0.34 -4.24
N ALA A 180 -15.65 -0.24 -5.06
CA ALA A 180 -16.73 0.51 -5.69
C ALA A 180 -17.87 0.75 -4.68
N PRO A 181 -18.59 1.88 -4.78
CA PRO A 181 -19.81 2.09 -4.01
C PRO A 181 -20.81 0.96 -4.18
N LEU A 182 -21.45 0.53 -3.10
CA LEU A 182 -22.48 -0.50 -3.12
C LEU A 182 -23.81 0.06 -3.65
N SER A 183 -24.54 -0.72 -4.46
CA SER A 183 -25.92 -0.39 -4.81
C SER A 183 -26.80 -0.45 -3.57
N LYS A 184 -27.93 0.30 -3.57
CA LYS A 184 -28.94 0.15 -2.52
C LYS A 184 -29.59 -1.24 -2.64
N PRO A 185 -29.57 -2.07 -1.57
CA PRO A 185 -30.16 -3.39 -1.64
C PRO A 185 -31.69 -3.35 -1.70
N THR A 186 -32.27 -4.39 -2.32
CA THR A 186 -33.69 -4.65 -2.36
C THR A 186 -33.98 -6.02 -1.78
N ILE A 187 -35.14 -6.18 -1.14
CA ILE A 187 -35.59 -7.49 -0.64
C ILE A 187 -36.44 -8.14 -1.69
N LEU A 188 -36.01 -9.28 -2.18
CA LEU A 188 -36.81 -10.17 -3.06
C LEU A 188 -37.38 -11.29 -2.24
N THR A 189 -38.65 -11.66 -2.51
CA THR A 189 -39.37 -12.72 -1.80
C THR A 189 -39.52 -13.96 -2.67
N SER A 190 -39.55 -15.14 -2.04
CA SER A 190 -39.74 -16.41 -2.74
C SER A 190 -41.13 -16.54 -3.38
N ASN A 191 -42.13 -15.93 -2.76
CA ASN A 191 -43.50 -15.89 -3.23
C ASN A 191 -44.11 -14.50 -3.03
N ASN A 192 -45.09 -14.14 -3.85
CA ASN A 192 -45.78 -12.84 -3.72
C ASN A 192 -46.70 -12.79 -2.49
N THR A 193 -47.10 -13.95 -1.95
CA THR A 193 -47.98 -14.07 -0.78
C THR A 193 -47.31 -14.90 0.30
N ALA A 194 -47.26 -14.38 1.50
CA ALA A 194 -46.84 -15.10 2.68
C ALA A 194 -48.03 -15.84 3.29
N VAL A 195 -48.00 -17.15 3.25
CA VAL A 195 -49.10 -18.00 3.73
C VAL A 195 -48.74 -18.63 5.06
N GLU A 196 -49.66 -18.59 6.04
CA GLU A 196 -49.46 -19.22 7.35
C GLU A 196 -49.12 -20.71 7.20
N THR A 197 -48.22 -21.22 8.04
CA THR A 197 -47.69 -22.61 8.05
C THR A 197 -46.67 -22.94 6.94
N LYS A 198 -46.56 -22.14 5.89
CA LYS A 198 -45.57 -22.33 4.82
C LYS A 198 -44.24 -21.66 5.19
N ASP A 199 -43.17 -22.12 4.57
CA ASP A 199 -41.86 -21.44 4.65
C ASP A 199 -41.86 -20.21 3.73
N PHE A 200 -41.21 -19.14 4.17
CA PHE A 200 -41.09 -17.90 3.42
C PHE A 200 -39.64 -17.40 3.43
N SER A 201 -39.13 -17.14 2.26
CA SER A 201 -37.73 -16.66 2.12
C SER A 201 -37.65 -15.25 1.57
N MET A 202 -36.76 -14.47 2.13
CA MET A 202 -36.40 -13.12 1.71
C MET A 202 -34.92 -13.10 1.32
N THR A 203 -34.63 -12.64 0.11
CA THR A 203 -33.25 -12.55 -0.40
C THR A 203 -32.85 -11.10 -0.53
N CYS A 204 -31.71 -10.74 0.06
CA CYS A 204 -31.10 -9.41 -0.06
C CYS A 204 -30.37 -9.30 -1.41
N ASN A 205 -30.96 -8.57 -2.35
CA ASN A 205 -30.43 -8.42 -3.70
C ASN A 205 -29.74 -7.06 -3.85
N ALA A 206 -28.46 -7.09 -4.21
CA ALA A 206 -27.65 -5.90 -4.43
C ALA A 206 -26.48 -6.20 -5.36
N MET A 207 -25.87 -5.15 -5.89
CA MET A 207 -24.66 -5.22 -6.73
C MET A 207 -23.48 -4.52 -6.04
N GLY A 208 -22.27 -5.01 -6.33
CA GLY A 208 -21.01 -4.49 -5.83
C GLY A 208 -20.15 -5.55 -5.13
N GLN A 209 -19.03 -5.13 -4.59
CA GLN A 209 -18.14 -5.99 -3.79
C GLN A 209 -18.69 -6.08 -2.37
N ILE A 210 -19.64 -6.97 -2.14
CA ILE A 210 -20.29 -7.15 -0.85
C ILE A 210 -19.50 -8.17 -0.04
N HIS A 211 -19.08 -7.78 1.18
CA HIS A 211 -18.36 -8.64 2.10
C HIS A 211 -19.30 -9.31 3.10
N THR A 212 -20.34 -8.60 3.53
CA THR A 212 -21.26 -9.09 4.57
C THR A 212 -22.69 -8.71 4.27
N TYR A 213 -23.62 -9.63 4.56
CA TYR A 213 -25.07 -9.41 4.60
C TYR A 213 -25.53 -9.48 6.05
N LEU A 214 -26.33 -8.50 6.46
CA LEU A 214 -26.94 -8.39 7.78
C LEU A 214 -28.43 -8.21 7.63
N TRP A 215 -29.20 -8.89 8.49
CA TRP A 215 -30.64 -8.75 8.55
C TRP A 215 -31.08 -8.14 9.87
N PHE A 216 -32.13 -7.35 9.81
CA PHE A 216 -32.75 -6.72 10.97
C PHE A 216 -34.24 -6.90 10.94
N LEU A 217 -34.82 -7.16 12.10
CA LEU A 217 -36.27 -7.14 12.37
C LEU A 217 -36.51 -6.14 13.48
N ASN A 218 -37.26 -5.07 13.22
CA ASN A 218 -37.44 -3.96 14.18
C ASN A 218 -36.13 -3.37 14.70
N GLY A 219 -35.08 -3.30 13.84
CA GLY A 219 -33.76 -2.77 14.19
C GLY A 219 -32.85 -3.73 14.95
N LEU A 220 -33.31 -4.91 15.30
CA LEU A 220 -32.52 -5.94 16.00
C LEU A 220 -32.20 -7.11 15.06
N ALA A 221 -31.13 -7.82 15.34
CA ALA A 221 -30.81 -9.06 14.62
C ALA A 221 -31.95 -10.07 14.79
N PRO A 222 -32.51 -10.63 13.70
CA PRO A 222 -33.58 -11.57 13.79
C PRO A 222 -33.10 -12.87 14.44
N GLY A 223 -33.84 -13.36 15.43
CA GLY A 223 -33.51 -14.57 16.16
C GLY A 223 -34.74 -15.45 16.37
N GLY A 224 -34.49 -16.70 16.73
CA GLY A 224 -35.53 -17.71 17.02
C GLY A 224 -35.36 -18.98 16.20
N ASN A 225 -35.92 -20.10 16.71
CA ASN A 225 -35.72 -21.43 16.15
C ASN A 225 -36.32 -21.64 14.73
N ARG A 226 -37.13 -20.66 14.26
CA ARG A 226 -37.76 -20.71 12.94
C ARG A 226 -37.07 -19.83 11.91
N ILE A 227 -36.12 -19.00 12.32
CA ILE A 227 -35.36 -18.13 11.42
C ILE A 227 -34.05 -18.82 11.05
N GLN A 228 -33.81 -18.95 9.76
CA GLN A 228 -32.59 -19.53 9.19
C GLN A 228 -31.98 -18.56 8.20
N LEU A 229 -30.65 -18.44 8.26
CA LEU A 229 -29.86 -17.71 7.27
C LEU A 229 -29.13 -18.70 6.38
N SER A 230 -29.04 -18.38 5.09
CA SER A 230 -28.15 -19.09 4.17
C SER A 230 -26.70 -18.96 4.64
N PRO A 231 -25.77 -19.86 4.22
CA PRO A 231 -24.34 -19.80 4.61
C PRO A 231 -23.69 -18.45 4.33
N ASP A 232 -24.05 -17.82 3.23
CA ASP A 232 -23.61 -16.47 2.82
C ASP A 232 -24.40 -15.34 3.51
N LYS A 233 -25.38 -15.68 4.35
CA LYS A 233 -26.32 -14.77 5.03
C LYS A 233 -27.17 -13.90 4.10
N ARG A 234 -27.14 -14.14 2.79
CA ARG A 234 -27.87 -13.38 1.79
C ARG A 234 -29.37 -13.61 1.87
N THR A 235 -29.79 -14.83 2.23
CA THR A 235 -31.19 -15.21 2.30
C THR A 235 -31.58 -15.50 3.73
N LEU A 236 -32.69 -14.89 4.17
CA LEU A 236 -33.38 -15.17 5.43
C LEU A 236 -34.65 -15.97 5.15
N THR A 237 -34.76 -17.14 5.76
CA THR A 237 -35.95 -18.01 5.67
C THR A 237 -36.65 -18.10 7.01
N ILE A 238 -37.95 -17.87 7.01
CA ILE A 238 -38.83 -18.08 8.16
C ILE A 238 -39.59 -19.38 7.91
N ARG A 239 -39.38 -20.39 8.77
CA ARG A 239 -40.03 -21.67 8.66
C ARG A 239 -41.40 -21.66 9.35
N SER A 240 -42.38 -22.31 8.72
CA SER A 240 -43.75 -22.43 9.25
C SER A 240 -44.27 -21.07 9.74
N LEU A 241 -44.46 -20.12 8.83
CA LEU A 241 -44.93 -18.76 9.11
C LEU A 241 -46.11 -18.74 10.09
N ARG A 242 -46.13 -17.74 10.94
CA ARG A 242 -47.24 -17.42 11.83
C ARG A 242 -47.62 -15.95 11.68
N ARG A 243 -48.89 -15.61 11.98
CA ARG A 243 -49.33 -14.21 11.98
C ARG A 243 -48.56 -13.32 12.94
N SER A 244 -47.92 -13.91 13.94
CA SER A 244 -47.02 -13.17 14.86
C SER A 244 -45.80 -12.59 14.15
N GLU A 245 -45.41 -13.09 12.96
CA GLU A 245 -44.33 -12.55 12.14
C GLU A 245 -44.70 -11.25 11.39
N ASN A 246 -45.98 -10.85 11.39
CA ASN A 246 -46.41 -9.54 10.88
C ASN A 246 -45.86 -8.36 11.71
N LYS A 247 -44.98 -8.61 12.66
CA LYS A 247 -44.43 -7.63 13.61
C LYS A 247 -43.25 -6.85 13.05
N GLY A 248 -43.53 -5.81 12.32
CA GLY A 248 -42.56 -4.79 11.99
C GLY A 248 -41.70 -5.08 10.78
N PRO A 249 -40.89 -4.10 10.37
CA PRO A 249 -40.16 -4.19 9.12
C PRO A 249 -38.93 -5.08 9.22
N TYR A 250 -38.72 -5.85 8.15
CA TYR A 250 -37.45 -6.49 7.83
C TYR A 250 -36.61 -5.54 6.99
N VAL A 251 -35.35 -5.45 7.32
CA VAL A 251 -34.34 -4.64 6.59
C VAL A 251 -33.13 -5.51 6.36
N CYS A 252 -32.61 -5.56 5.15
CA CYS A 252 -31.28 -6.09 4.92
C CYS A 252 -30.26 -4.95 4.76
N GLU A 253 -29.07 -5.18 5.28
CA GLU A 253 -27.92 -4.30 5.15
C GLU A 253 -26.77 -5.05 4.50
N ILE A 254 -26.06 -4.38 3.63
CA ILE A 254 -24.85 -4.89 3.00
C ILE A 254 -23.69 -3.98 3.33
N GLU A 255 -22.52 -4.56 3.49
CA GLU A 255 -21.31 -3.79 3.77
C GLU A 255 -20.06 -4.35 3.09
N ASN A 256 -19.12 -3.46 2.85
CA ASN A 256 -17.72 -3.73 2.60
C ASN A 256 -16.88 -2.76 3.46
N PRO A 257 -15.53 -2.80 3.47
CA PRO A 257 -14.72 -1.97 4.34
C PRO A 257 -14.97 -0.46 4.28
N LEU A 258 -15.49 0.07 3.15
CA LEU A 258 -15.71 1.52 2.97
C LEU A 258 -17.19 1.92 2.93
N PHE A 259 -18.08 1.00 2.61
CA PHE A 259 -19.48 1.33 2.32
C PHE A 259 -20.44 0.42 3.07
N ARG A 260 -21.55 1.04 3.52
CA ARG A 260 -22.68 0.36 4.13
C ARG A 260 -23.98 0.89 3.52
N LYS A 261 -24.90 -0.01 3.13
CA LYS A 261 -26.18 0.33 2.53
C LYS A 261 -27.30 -0.53 3.09
N ARG A 262 -28.47 0.08 3.32
CA ARG A 262 -29.68 -0.57 3.80
C ARG A 262 -30.75 -0.58 2.75
N SER A 263 -31.57 -1.66 2.73
CA SER A 263 -32.78 -1.74 1.95
C SER A 263 -33.86 -0.78 2.47
N ASN A 264 -34.90 -0.56 1.66
CA ASN A 264 -36.14 -0.08 2.21
C ASN A 264 -36.70 -1.11 3.19
N PRO A 265 -37.45 -0.67 4.22
CA PRO A 265 -38.16 -1.57 5.11
C PRO A 265 -39.17 -2.45 4.33
N PHE A 266 -39.21 -3.74 4.63
CA PHE A 266 -40.14 -4.69 4.08
C PHE A 266 -41.05 -5.19 5.21
N THR A 267 -42.37 -5.01 5.05
CA THR A 267 -43.38 -5.50 5.98
C THR A 267 -43.99 -6.81 5.45
N LEU A 268 -43.94 -7.84 6.28
CA LEU A 268 -44.51 -9.13 5.95
C LEU A 268 -46.01 -9.14 6.31
N ASN A 269 -46.86 -9.47 5.33
CA ASN A 269 -48.28 -9.65 5.54
C ASN A 269 -48.65 -11.13 5.36
N VAL A 270 -48.89 -11.83 6.47
CA VAL A 270 -49.18 -13.27 6.48
C VAL A 270 -50.67 -13.50 6.36
N THR A 271 -51.06 -14.20 5.31
CA THR A 271 -52.43 -14.58 5.02
C THR A 271 -52.71 -16.03 5.39
N CYS A 272 -54.00 -16.39 5.51
CA CYS A 272 -54.43 -17.76 5.69
C CYS A 272 -54.59 -18.47 4.35
N GLU A 273 -54.47 -19.80 4.34
CA GLU A 273 -54.77 -20.62 3.17
C GLU A 273 -56.29 -20.75 3.00
N TYR A 274 -56.79 -20.49 1.80
CA TYR A 274 -58.16 -20.74 1.43
C TYR A 274 -58.27 -22.19 0.92
N ILE A 275 -58.99 -23.03 1.64
CA ILE A 275 -59.33 -24.35 1.15
C ILE A 275 -60.76 -24.28 0.65
N ALA A 276 -60.97 -24.38 -0.66
CA ALA A 276 -62.27 -24.57 -1.24
C ALA A 276 -62.79 -26.00 -0.85
N SER A 277 -63.76 -26.09 0.03
CA SER A 277 -64.35 -27.38 0.39
C SER A 277 -65.31 -27.81 -0.72
N SER A 278 -64.97 -28.89 -1.42
CA SER A 278 -65.81 -29.49 -2.42
C SER A 278 -67.01 -30.28 -1.81
N TYR A 279 -67.18 -30.25 -0.48
CA TYR A 279 -68.15 -31.15 0.23
C TYR A 279 -69.27 -30.47 0.94
N MET A 280 -69.46 -29.17 0.91
CA MET A 280 -70.68 -28.59 1.45
C MET A 280 -71.04 -27.26 0.81
N VAL A 281 -72.19 -27.16 0.23
CA VAL A 281 -72.92 -25.97 -0.23
C VAL A 281 -72.17 -25.02 -1.10
N PRO A 282 -72.58 -24.65 -2.31
CA PRO A 282 -71.82 -23.85 -3.28
C PRO A 282 -71.41 -22.42 -2.85
N SER A 283 -71.80 -22.00 -1.66
CA SER A 283 -71.65 -20.62 -1.18
C SER A 283 -70.66 -20.42 -0.04
N TYR A 284 -69.87 -21.42 0.37
CA TYR A 284 -68.99 -21.29 1.51
C TYR A 284 -67.55 -21.77 1.20
N SER A 285 -66.56 -20.92 1.40
CA SER A 285 -65.19 -21.30 1.40
C SER A 285 -64.63 -21.40 2.83
N LEU A 286 -63.99 -22.52 3.14
CA LEU A 286 -63.34 -22.68 4.47
C LEU A 286 -62.00 -22.00 4.50
N VAL A 287 -61.85 -21.01 5.36
CA VAL A 287 -60.56 -20.39 5.65
C VAL A 287 -59.93 -21.12 6.83
N VAL A 288 -58.89 -21.90 6.57
CA VAL A 288 -58.17 -22.61 7.63
C VAL A 288 -57.03 -21.74 8.11
N CYS A 289 -57.18 -21.15 9.29
CA CYS A 289 -56.12 -20.48 10.04
C CYS A 289 -55.79 -21.31 11.29
N SER A 290 -54.54 -21.32 11.72
CA SER A 290 -54.04 -22.20 12.79
C SER A 290 -54.70 -22.06 14.16
N GLN A 291 -55.68 -21.15 14.34
CA GLN A 291 -56.32 -20.95 15.64
C GLN A 291 -57.85 -21.01 15.71
N ARG A 292 -58.61 -21.07 14.62
CA ARG A 292 -60.03 -21.45 14.51
C ARG A 292 -60.52 -21.36 13.06
N PRO A 293 -61.19 -22.37 12.49
CA PRO A 293 -61.86 -22.24 11.22
C PRO A 293 -63.02 -21.24 11.36
N ARG A 294 -63.09 -20.26 10.45
CA ARG A 294 -64.30 -19.40 10.31
C ARG A 294 -64.91 -19.67 8.94
N LEU A 295 -66.22 -19.96 8.93
CA LEU A 295 -66.97 -19.90 7.72
C LEU A 295 -67.20 -18.45 7.31
N ILE A 296 -66.80 -18.09 6.10
CA ILE A 296 -67.09 -16.78 5.52
C ILE A 296 -68.07 -17.00 4.37
N GLN A 297 -69.21 -16.35 4.46
CA GLN A 297 -70.22 -16.36 3.37
C GLN A 297 -69.62 -15.50 2.23
N SER A 298 -69.50 -16.10 1.03
CA SER A 298 -69.13 -15.34 -0.15
C SER A 298 -70.27 -14.43 -0.54
N LEU A 299 -70.07 -13.14 -0.46
CA LEU A 299 -70.96 -12.18 -1.08
C LEU A 299 -70.85 -12.35 -2.63
N LEU A 300 -71.92 -12.79 -3.25
CA LEU A 300 -72.13 -12.70 -4.68
C LEU A 300 -72.29 -11.23 -5.09
#